data_297a02277000ec91dd750ce24ebe61cb
#
_entry.id   297a02277000ec91dd750ce24ebe61cb
#
_cell.length_a   1.000
_cell.length_b   1.000
_cell.length_c   1.000
_cell.angle_alpha   90.00
_cell.angle_beta   90.00
_cell.angle_gamma   90.00
#
_symmetry.space_group_name_H-M   'P 1'
#
loop_
_entity.id
_entity.type
_entity.pdbx_description
1 polymer ?
#
loop_
_entity_poly.entity_id
_entity_poly.type
_entity_poly.pdbx_seq_one_letter_code
_entity_poly.pdbx_strand_id
1 'polypeptide(L)'
;MNAHAPVLKWLVSLAESTGEVDWEALYRKELPRIYNFFRYRTGDSVVAEDLTSITFEKAWRARHQHRRDLAAFSTWLFAIARNVAVDHFRRRRMELPIEELAEAPAPGDLEEDTHRRLQFTRLSGLLAELPDRERELLALKYGSGLTNREMAGLTGMSESNIGTILYRTLQRLRTLWNQEENPHG
;
A
#
# COMPACT_ATOMS: atom_id res chain seq x y z
N MET A 1 -8.17 19.28 -5.78
CA MET A 1 -9.40 18.79 -6.47
C MET A 1 -9.30 17.28 -6.49
N ASN A 2 -10.19 16.61 -5.73
CA ASN A 2 -10.10 15.17 -5.45
C ASN A 2 -10.29 14.33 -6.71
N ALA A 3 -9.22 13.73 -7.23
CA ALA A 3 -9.27 12.76 -8.34
C ALA A 3 -10.15 11.51 -8.03
N HIS A 4 -10.47 11.28 -6.75
CA HIS A 4 -11.34 10.17 -6.30
C HIS A 4 -12.85 10.42 -6.49
N ALA A 5 -13.28 11.65 -6.74
CA ALA A 5 -14.69 11.99 -6.87
C ALA A 5 -15.42 11.28 -8.05
N PRO A 6 -14.81 11.09 -9.24
CA PRO A 6 -15.48 10.40 -10.33
C PRO A 6 -15.65 8.89 -10.09
N VAL A 7 -14.65 8.24 -9.46
CA VAL A 7 -14.71 6.80 -9.13
C VAL A 7 -15.77 6.54 -8.06
N LEU A 8 -15.86 7.42 -7.05
CA LEU A 8 -16.86 7.32 -5.99
C LEU A 8 -18.28 7.51 -6.53
N LYS A 9 -18.51 8.51 -7.40
CA LYS A 9 -19.82 8.73 -8.04
C LYS A 9 -20.26 7.56 -8.90
N TRP A 10 -19.34 6.97 -9.63
CA TRP A 10 -19.61 5.79 -10.47
C TRP A 10 -19.93 4.55 -9.61
N LEU A 11 -19.22 4.34 -8.51
CA LEU A 11 -19.49 3.26 -7.56
C LEU A 11 -20.82 3.42 -6.82
N VAL A 12 -21.16 4.64 -6.40
CA VAL A 12 -22.46 4.94 -5.73
C VAL A 12 -23.63 4.72 -6.68
N SER A 13 -23.54 5.17 -7.94
CA SER A 13 -24.61 4.96 -8.94
C SER A 13 -24.87 3.49 -9.26
N LEU A 14 -23.90 2.60 -9.03
CA LEU A 14 -24.03 1.17 -9.28
C LEU A 14 -24.42 0.36 -8.03
N ALA A 15 -24.21 0.89 -6.83
CA ALA A 15 -24.58 0.25 -5.56
C ALA A 15 -26.09 0.19 -5.34
N GLU A 16 -26.85 1.08 -5.98
CA GLU A 16 -28.32 1.13 -5.89
C GLU A 16 -29.03 -0.07 -6.52
N SER A 17 -28.31 -0.94 -7.24
CA SER A 17 -28.91 -2.03 -8.01
C SER A 17 -28.72 -3.46 -7.45
N THR A 18 -28.00 -3.67 -6.34
CA THR A 18 -27.77 -5.01 -5.79
C THR A 18 -27.80 -5.02 -4.26
N GLY A 19 -28.90 -5.38 -3.66
CA GLY A 19 -29.24 -5.37 -2.24
C GLY A 19 -28.44 -6.29 -1.31
N GLU A 20 -27.11 -6.44 -1.40
CA GLU A 20 -26.41 -7.47 -0.63
C GLU A 20 -25.07 -7.11 0.02
N VAL A 21 -24.35 -6.10 -0.43
CA VAL A 21 -23.07 -5.67 0.17
C VAL A 21 -22.99 -4.16 0.08
N ASP A 22 -22.82 -3.49 1.22
CA ASP A 22 -22.59 -2.04 1.23
C ASP A 22 -21.15 -1.74 0.74
N TRP A 23 -21.01 -1.68 -0.58
CA TRP A 23 -19.75 -1.37 -1.25
C TRP A 23 -19.23 0.02 -0.90
N GLU A 24 -20.11 0.96 -0.61
CA GLU A 24 -19.70 2.31 -0.23
C GLU A 24 -19.04 2.30 1.15
N ALA A 25 -19.63 1.62 2.13
CA ALA A 25 -19.05 1.47 3.44
C ALA A 25 -17.72 0.70 3.38
N LEU A 26 -17.64 -0.37 2.58
CA LEU A 26 -16.40 -1.11 2.37
C LEU A 26 -15.32 -0.27 1.70
N TYR A 27 -15.68 0.48 0.66
CA TYR A 27 -14.76 1.38 -0.03
C TYR A 27 -14.22 2.43 0.92
N ARG A 28 -15.07 3.14 1.67
CA ARG A 28 -14.65 4.17 2.63
C ARG A 28 -13.71 3.62 3.70
N LYS A 29 -13.99 2.41 4.19
CA LYS A 29 -13.17 1.74 5.20
C LYS A 29 -11.79 1.32 4.68
N GLU A 30 -11.75 0.73 3.50
CA GLU A 30 -10.53 0.10 2.98
C GLU A 30 -9.68 1.06 2.12
N LEU A 31 -10.26 2.16 1.59
CA LEU A 31 -9.55 3.12 0.76
C LEU A 31 -8.26 3.64 1.41
N PRO A 32 -8.29 4.19 2.65
CA PRO A 32 -7.06 4.70 3.27
C PRO A 32 -6.04 3.60 3.53
N ARG A 33 -6.48 2.37 3.79
CA ARG A 33 -5.60 1.22 4.05
C ARG A 33 -4.88 0.78 2.77
N ILE A 34 -5.60 0.69 1.65
CA ILE A 34 -5.03 0.34 0.34
C ILE A 34 -4.10 1.45 -0.16
N TYR A 35 -4.51 2.72 -0.03
CA TYR A 35 -3.67 3.86 -0.39
C TYR A 35 -2.35 3.86 0.41
N ASN A 36 -2.41 3.71 1.73
CA ASN A 36 -1.23 3.67 2.57
C ASN A 36 -0.33 2.45 2.26
N PHE A 37 -0.92 1.28 1.93
CA PHE A 37 -0.15 0.14 1.45
C PHE A 37 0.71 0.52 0.24
N PHE A 38 0.12 1.14 -0.77
CA PHE A 38 0.86 1.55 -1.95
C PHE A 38 1.84 2.69 -1.66
N ARG A 39 1.46 3.66 -0.82
CA ARG A 39 2.35 4.75 -0.42
C ARG A 39 3.63 4.22 0.25
N TYR A 40 3.53 3.23 1.13
CA TYR A 40 4.69 2.57 1.73
C TYR A 40 5.48 1.71 0.74
N ARG A 41 4.81 1.14 -0.25
CA ARG A 41 5.45 0.30 -1.27
C ARG A 41 6.20 1.10 -2.31
N THR A 42 5.67 2.23 -2.74
CA THR A 42 6.18 3.03 -3.87
C THR A 42 6.96 4.25 -3.42
N GLY A 43 6.65 4.80 -2.24
CA GLY A 43 7.17 6.09 -1.77
C GLY A 43 6.56 7.30 -2.49
N ASP A 44 5.69 7.09 -3.46
CA ASP A 44 5.11 8.11 -4.34
C ASP A 44 3.59 8.16 -4.16
N SER A 45 3.05 9.36 -3.88
CA SER A 45 1.62 9.56 -3.63
C SER A 45 0.79 9.42 -4.91
N VAL A 46 1.29 9.89 -6.05
CA VAL A 46 0.58 9.84 -7.34
C VAL A 46 0.46 8.39 -7.81
N VAL A 47 1.58 7.65 -7.76
CA VAL A 47 1.58 6.22 -8.08
C VAL A 47 0.68 5.44 -7.10
N ALA A 48 0.70 5.78 -5.80
CA ALA A 48 -0.16 5.14 -4.81
C ALA A 48 -1.65 5.36 -5.10
N GLU A 49 -2.06 6.56 -5.54
CA GLU A 49 -3.42 6.87 -5.97
C GLU A 49 -3.84 6.05 -7.18
N ASP A 50 -3.01 5.99 -8.19
CA ASP A 50 -3.27 5.23 -9.41
C ASP A 50 -3.44 3.73 -9.12
N LEU A 51 -2.53 3.14 -8.34
CA LEU A 51 -2.60 1.72 -7.98
C LEU A 51 -3.79 1.41 -7.08
N THR A 52 -4.18 2.36 -6.22
CA THR A 52 -5.40 2.26 -5.40
C THR A 52 -6.63 2.21 -6.30
N SER A 53 -6.74 3.12 -7.26
CA SER A 53 -7.83 3.17 -8.24
C SER A 53 -7.93 1.87 -9.05
N ILE A 54 -6.81 1.37 -9.57
CA ILE A 54 -6.73 0.09 -10.29
C ILE A 54 -7.18 -1.08 -9.39
N THR A 55 -6.81 -1.08 -8.12
CA THR A 55 -7.18 -2.14 -7.16
C THR A 55 -8.69 -2.18 -6.97
N PHE A 56 -9.32 -1.04 -6.71
CA PHE A 56 -10.77 -0.98 -6.53
C PHE A 56 -11.54 -1.27 -7.81
N GLU A 57 -11.04 -0.87 -8.97
CA GLU A 57 -11.63 -1.24 -10.26
C GLU A 57 -11.60 -2.77 -10.47
N LYS A 58 -10.46 -3.42 -10.23
CA LYS A 58 -10.33 -4.89 -10.30
C LYS A 58 -11.24 -5.58 -9.28
N ALA A 59 -11.32 -5.07 -8.05
CA ALA A 59 -12.19 -5.60 -7.01
C ALA A 59 -13.67 -5.48 -7.42
N TRP A 60 -14.07 -4.36 -7.96
CA TRP A 60 -15.43 -4.16 -8.45
C TRP A 60 -15.81 -5.13 -9.58
N ARG A 61 -14.92 -5.31 -10.55
CA ARG A 61 -15.14 -6.27 -11.64
C ARG A 61 -15.26 -7.71 -11.13
N ALA A 62 -14.50 -8.07 -10.10
CA ALA A 62 -14.50 -9.40 -9.50
C ALA A 62 -15.48 -9.56 -8.33
N ARG A 63 -16.34 -8.57 -8.03
CA ARG A 63 -17.19 -8.54 -6.84
C ARG A 63 -18.12 -9.75 -6.67
N HIS A 64 -18.59 -10.34 -7.77
CA HIS A 64 -19.45 -11.52 -7.75
C HIS A 64 -18.72 -12.81 -7.37
N GLN A 65 -17.40 -12.82 -7.42
CA GLN A 65 -16.56 -13.96 -7.03
C GLN A 65 -16.27 -13.96 -5.52
N HIS A 66 -16.51 -12.82 -4.85
CA HIS A 66 -16.29 -12.69 -3.42
C HIS A 66 -17.42 -13.31 -2.62
N ARG A 67 -17.10 -14.23 -1.68
CA ARG A 67 -18.06 -14.78 -0.73
C ARG A 67 -18.36 -13.73 0.36
N ARG A 68 -19.60 -13.71 0.87
CA ARG A 68 -20.15 -12.70 1.79
C ARG A 68 -19.56 -12.71 3.21
N ASP A 69 -18.26 -12.94 3.37
CA ASP A 69 -17.58 -12.88 4.65
C ASP A 69 -16.74 -11.58 4.72
N LEU A 70 -17.15 -10.63 5.58
CA LEU A 70 -16.48 -9.34 5.72
C LEU A 70 -15.03 -9.46 6.21
N ALA A 71 -14.69 -10.47 7.00
CA ALA A 71 -13.32 -10.73 7.43
C ALA A 71 -12.47 -11.22 6.24
N ALA A 72 -13.06 -12.01 5.35
CA ALA A 72 -12.42 -12.44 4.11
C ALA A 72 -12.32 -11.32 3.08
N PHE A 73 -13.20 -10.28 3.13
CA PHE A 73 -13.18 -9.18 2.17
C PHE A 73 -11.86 -8.40 2.20
N SER A 74 -11.41 -7.96 3.36
CA SER A 74 -10.11 -7.26 3.46
C SER A 74 -8.98 -8.12 2.91
N THR A 75 -8.90 -9.38 3.32
CA THR A 75 -7.86 -10.30 2.83
C THR A 75 -7.91 -10.47 1.31
N TRP A 76 -9.11 -10.64 0.74
CA TRP A 76 -9.31 -10.73 -0.69
C TRP A 76 -8.91 -9.44 -1.42
N LEU A 77 -9.29 -8.26 -0.90
CA LEU A 77 -8.93 -6.97 -1.49
C LEU A 77 -7.42 -6.75 -1.46
N PHE A 78 -6.74 -7.09 -0.34
CA PHE A 78 -5.30 -7.02 -0.25
C PHE A 78 -4.57 -8.03 -1.14
N ALA A 79 -5.16 -9.18 -1.44
CA ALA A 79 -4.62 -10.09 -2.46
C ALA A 79 -4.63 -9.43 -3.85
N ILE A 80 -5.69 -8.71 -4.20
CA ILE A 80 -5.75 -7.92 -5.44
C ILE A 80 -4.70 -6.81 -5.43
N ALA A 81 -4.59 -6.03 -4.34
CA ALA A 81 -3.61 -4.96 -4.21
C ALA A 81 -2.17 -5.45 -4.36
N ARG A 82 -1.83 -6.59 -3.75
CA ARG A 82 -0.51 -7.22 -3.90
C ARG A 82 -0.22 -7.59 -5.35
N ASN A 83 -1.17 -8.17 -6.06
CA ASN A 83 -1.01 -8.50 -7.48
C ASN A 83 -0.80 -7.23 -8.32
N VAL A 84 -1.54 -6.16 -8.04
CA VAL A 84 -1.36 -4.85 -8.69
C VAL A 84 0.04 -4.30 -8.43
N ALA A 85 0.55 -4.39 -7.19
CA ALA A 85 1.91 -3.98 -6.85
C ALA A 85 2.96 -4.79 -7.62
N VAL A 86 2.84 -6.12 -7.64
CA VAL A 86 3.77 -7.00 -8.38
C VAL A 86 3.79 -6.66 -9.85
N ASP A 87 2.61 -6.46 -10.46
CA ASP A 87 2.51 -6.09 -11.88
C ASP A 87 3.15 -4.73 -12.16
N HIS A 88 2.95 -3.74 -11.28
CA HIS A 88 3.57 -2.42 -11.39
C HIS A 88 5.10 -2.51 -11.35
N PHE A 89 5.68 -3.14 -10.34
CA PHE A 89 7.13 -3.26 -10.20
C PHE A 89 7.76 -4.11 -11.30
N ARG A 90 7.07 -5.13 -11.79
CA ARG A 90 7.52 -5.94 -12.92
C ARG A 90 7.61 -5.09 -14.19
N ARG A 91 6.61 -4.27 -14.50
CA ARG A 91 6.60 -3.37 -15.67
C ARG A 91 7.70 -2.33 -15.55
N ARG A 92 7.81 -1.66 -14.40
CA ARG A 92 8.84 -0.66 -14.15
C ARG A 92 10.25 -1.21 -14.36
N ARG A 93 10.52 -2.44 -13.90
CA ARG A 93 11.83 -3.11 -14.14
C ARG A 93 12.10 -3.41 -15.62
N MET A 94 11.06 -3.62 -16.43
CA MET A 94 11.20 -3.87 -17.87
C MET A 94 11.37 -2.57 -18.68
N GLU A 95 10.84 -1.45 -18.17
CA GLU A 95 10.82 -0.16 -18.87
C GLU A 95 12.06 0.71 -18.55
N LEU A 96 12.73 0.49 -17.42
CA LEU A 96 13.89 1.27 -17.01
C LEU A 96 15.21 0.54 -17.34
N PRO A 97 16.22 1.23 -17.93
CA PRO A 97 17.60 0.78 -17.90
C PRO A 97 18.07 0.62 -16.46
N ILE A 98 18.96 -0.32 -16.20
CA ILE A 98 19.43 -0.73 -14.86
C ILE A 98 19.94 0.43 -13.99
N GLU A 99 20.31 1.56 -14.60
CA GLU A 99 20.93 2.73 -13.93
C GLU A 99 19.94 3.77 -13.37
N GLU A 100 18.62 3.72 -13.71
CA GLU A 100 17.65 4.74 -13.31
C GLU A 100 16.68 4.30 -12.18
N LEU A 101 16.97 3.23 -11.46
CA LEU A 101 16.08 2.67 -10.43
C LEU A 101 16.02 3.48 -9.12
N ALA A 102 16.67 4.62 -9.03
CA ALA A 102 16.84 5.42 -7.81
C ALA A 102 16.26 6.83 -7.87
N GLU A 103 15.19 7.08 -8.62
CA GLU A 103 14.53 8.38 -8.55
C GLU A 103 13.71 8.52 -7.26
N ALA A 104 14.03 9.57 -6.49
CA ALA A 104 13.28 9.99 -5.32
C ALA A 104 11.87 10.44 -5.72
N PRO A 105 10.84 10.14 -4.92
CA PRO A 105 9.46 10.48 -5.23
C PRO A 105 9.25 11.99 -5.31
N ALA A 106 8.47 12.43 -6.31
CA ALA A 106 8.03 13.80 -6.46
C ALA A 106 7.13 14.25 -5.28
N PRO A 107 7.20 15.51 -4.84
CA PRO A 107 6.39 16.01 -3.74
C PRO A 107 4.92 16.13 -4.19
N GLY A 108 4.06 15.29 -3.64
CA GLY A 108 2.60 15.34 -3.82
C GLY A 108 1.91 15.99 -2.63
N ASP A 109 0.93 16.79 -2.95
CA ASP A 109 -0.12 17.42 -2.13
C ASP A 109 0.23 18.54 -1.15
N LEU A 110 -0.48 19.68 -1.34
CA LEU A 110 -0.21 21.00 -0.74
C LEU A 110 -0.80 21.23 0.66
N GLU A 111 -1.57 20.28 1.22
CA GLU A 111 -2.28 20.48 2.49
C GLU A 111 -1.78 19.62 3.67
N GLU A 112 -0.83 18.71 3.46
CA GLU A 112 -0.22 17.97 4.55
C GLU A 112 0.85 18.83 5.23
N ASP A 113 0.88 18.84 6.56
CA ASP A 113 1.90 19.52 7.37
C ASP A 113 3.31 19.25 6.80
N THR A 114 4.03 20.30 6.43
CA THR A 114 5.37 20.23 5.79
C THR A 114 6.32 19.32 6.55
N HIS A 115 6.22 19.28 7.87
CA HIS A 115 7.03 18.41 8.71
C HIS A 115 6.71 16.92 8.47
N ARG A 116 5.43 16.54 8.39
CA ARG A 116 5.02 15.16 8.10
C ARG A 116 5.46 14.73 6.71
N ARG A 117 5.41 15.62 5.73
CA ARG A 117 5.88 15.35 4.37
C ARG A 117 7.37 15.06 4.33
N LEU A 118 8.18 15.91 4.98
CA LEU A 118 9.62 15.71 5.07
C LEU A 118 9.97 14.40 5.78
N GLN A 119 9.29 14.08 6.88
CA GLN A 119 9.48 12.81 7.58
C GLN A 119 9.09 11.60 6.69
N PHE A 120 8.00 11.69 5.94
CA PHE A 120 7.59 10.61 5.05
C PHE A 120 8.54 10.47 3.86
N THR A 121 9.03 11.56 3.27
CA THR A 121 10.03 11.53 2.20
C THR A 121 11.31 10.83 2.66
N ARG A 122 11.79 11.19 3.85
CA ARG A 122 12.95 10.54 4.47
C ARG A 122 12.69 9.04 4.70
N LEU A 123 11.54 8.69 5.30
CA LEU A 123 11.14 7.29 5.50
C LEU A 123 11.08 6.53 4.16
N SER A 124 10.53 7.15 3.12
CA SER A 124 10.41 6.54 1.79
C SER A 124 11.77 6.22 1.18
N GLY A 125 12.78 7.09 1.37
CA GLY A 125 14.16 6.81 0.99
C GLY A 125 14.69 5.55 1.67
N LEU A 126 14.57 5.46 2.99
CA LEU A 126 15.01 4.28 3.74
C LEU A 126 14.24 3.01 3.35
N LEU A 127 12.93 3.12 3.09
CA LEU A 127 12.13 2.00 2.62
C LEU A 127 12.56 1.53 1.22
N ALA A 128 13.02 2.44 0.35
CA ALA A 128 13.47 2.09 -0.98
C ALA A 128 14.72 1.20 -0.98
N GLU A 129 15.57 1.30 0.04
CA GLU A 129 16.76 0.48 0.22
C GLU A 129 16.49 -0.93 0.75
N LEU A 130 15.27 -1.19 1.23
CA LEU A 130 14.91 -2.48 1.77
C LEU A 130 14.67 -3.52 0.65
N PRO A 131 14.99 -4.80 0.91
CA PRO A 131 14.54 -5.89 0.08
C PRO A 131 13.03 -5.83 -0.13
N ASP A 132 12.56 -6.14 -1.33
CA ASP A 132 11.15 -6.02 -1.73
C ASP A 132 10.18 -6.70 -0.75
N ARG A 133 10.56 -7.89 -0.25
CA ARG A 133 9.78 -8.66 0.73
C ARG A 133 9.64 -7.93 2.07
N GLU A 134 10.72 -7.32 2.57
CA GLU A 134 10.71 -6.58 3.83
C GLU A 134 9.84 -5.33 3.72
N ARG A 135 9.97 -4.60 2.60
CA ARG A 135 9.15 -3.44 2.28
C ARG A 135 7.66 -3.80 2.17
N GLU A 136 7.34 -4.94 1.53
CA GLU A 136 5.96 -5.44 1.46
C GLU A 136 5.38 -5.71 2.85
N LEU A 137 6.11 -6.43 3.72
CA LEU A 137 5.63 -6.73 5.06
C LEU A 137 5.42 -5.47 5.90
N LEU A 138 6.30 -4.47 5.78
CA LEU A 138 6.12 -3.17 6.44
C LEU A 138 4.89 -2.44 5.93
N ALA A 139 4.66 -2.41 4.61
CA ALA A 139 3.49 -1.79 4.01
C ALA A 139 2.19 -2.46 4.46
N LEU A 140 2.14 -3.79 4.53
CA LEU A 140 1.00 -4.55 5.05
C LEU A 140 0.77 -4.29 6.54
N LYS A 141 1.84 -4.23 7.35
CA LYS A 141 1.74 -4.05 8.79
C LYS A 141 1.41 -2.61 9.19
N TYR A 142 2.22 -1.66 8.74
CA TYR A 142 2.20 -0.28 9.22
C TYR A 142 1.44 0.65 8.27
N GLY A 143 1.46 0.40 6.97
CA GLY A 143 0.63 1.14 6.02
C GLY A 143 -0.84 0.77 6.12
N SER A 144 -1.14 -0.53 6.25
CA SER A 144 -2.52 -1.04 6.17
C SER A 144 -3.09 -1.53 7.49
N GLY A 145 -2.29 -1.65 8.55
CA GLY A 145 -2.76 -2.11 9.86
C GLY A 145 -3.15 -3.59 9.91
N LEU A 146 -2.61 -4.45 9.03
CA LEU A 146 -2.91 -5.88 9.06
C LEU A 146 -2.23 -6.56 10.25
N THR A 147 -2.92 -7.55 10.81
CA THR A 147 -2.36 -8.46 11.82
C THR A 147 -1.39 -9.46 11.17
N ASN A 148 -0.47 -10.02 11.96
CA ASN A 148 0.44 -11.04 11.44
C ASN A 148 -0.32 -12.26 10.90
N ARG A 149 -1.47 -12.59 11.48
CA ARG A 149 -2.35 -13.68 11.03
C ARG A 149 -2.94 -13.41 9.63
N GLU A 150 -3.46 -12.19 9.41
CA GLU A 150 -3.96 -11.78 8.09
C GLU A 150 -2.83 -11.78 7.05
N MET A 151 -1.66 -11.27 7.42
CA MET A 151 -0.47 -11.29 6.58
C MET A 151 0.00 -12.72 6.26
N ALA A 152 -0.08 -13.65 7.21
CA ALA A 152 0.24 -15.05 7.00
C ALA A 152 -0.68 -15.68 5.94
N GLY A 153 -1.99 -15.41 6.02
CA GLY A 153 -2.96 -15.83 5.00
C GLY A 153 -2.69 -15.27 3.61
N LEU A 154 -2.20 -14.02 3.52
CA LEU A 154 -1.90 -13.35 2.26
C LEU A 154 -0.56 -13.77 1.63
N THR A 155 0.44 -14.04 2.46
CA THR A 155 1.82 -14.25 1.99
C THR A 155 2.23 -15.72 1.95
N GLY A 156 1.48 -16.61 2.59
CA GLY A 156 1.83 -18.01 2.78
C GLY A 156 2.96 -18.22 3.81
N MET A 157 3.36 -17.18 4.54
CA MET A 157 4.39 -17.26 5.58
C MET A 157 3.76 -17.58 6.93
N SER A 158 4.55 -18.15 7.86
CA SER A 158 4.09 -18.28 9.26
C SER A 158 4.07 -16.92 9.96
N GLU A 159 3.16 -16.73 10.92
CA GLU A 159 3.05 -15.52 11.74
C GLU A 159 4.36 -15.22 12.48
N SER A 160 5.04 -16.27 12.99
CA SER A 160 6.33 -16.14 13.67
C SER A 160 7.43 -15.62 12.75
N ASN A 161 7.50 -16.13 11.52
CA ASN A 161 8.48 -15.68 10.53
C ASN A 161 8.24 -14.20 10.15
N ILE A 162 6.97 -13.82 9.91
CA ILE A 162 6.58 -12.42 9.68
C ILE A 162 7.03 -11.54 10.84
N GLY A 163 6.73 -11.94 12.08
CA GLY A 163 7.15 -11.19 13.29
C GLY A 163 8.66 -11.01 13.37
N THR A 164 9.42 -12.07 13.09
CA THR A 164 10.90 -12.04 13.12
C THR A 164 11.45 -11.08 12.05
N ILE A 165 10.93 -11.14 10.82
CA ILE A 165 11.37 -10.26 9.74
C ILE A 165 11.03 -8.81 10.09
N LEU A 166 9.79 -8.52 10.49
CA LEU A 166 9.37 -7.17 10.89
C LEU A 166 10.26 -6.60 12.00
N TYR A 167 10.55 -7.40 13.03
CA TYR A 167 11.42 -6.96 14.12
C TYR A 167 12.81 -6.58 13.62
N ARG A 168 13.46 -7.44 12.82
CA ARG A 168 14.81 -7.19 12.30
C ARG A 168 14.82 -5.96 11.37
N THR A 169 13.85 -5.85 10.50
CA THR A 169 13.72 -4.72 9.57
C THR A 169 13.52 -3.40 10.32
N LEU A 170 12.69 -3.38 11.37
CA LEU A 170 12.51 -2.18 12.20
C LEU A 170 13.78 -1.79 12.94
N GLN A 171 14.54 -2.75 13.49
CA GLN A 171 15.83 -2.43 14.13
C GLN A 171 16.79 -1.80 13.11
N ARG A 172 16.89 -2.36 11.91
CA ARG A 172 17.70 -1.81 10.84
C ARG A 172 17.27 -0.38 10.46
N LEU A 173 15.96 -0.14 10.26
CA LEU A 173 15.44 1.19 9.95
C LEU A 173 15.72 2.21 11.05
N ARG A 174 15.59 1.82 12.33
CA ARG A 174 15.93 2.70 13.47
C ARG A 174 17.40 3.11 13.44
N THR A 175 18.30 2.16 13.17
CA THR A 175 19.72 2.44 13.08
C THR A 175 20.00 3.42 11.95
N LEU A 176 19.46 3.20 10.77
CA LEU A 176 19.63 4.08 9.60
C LEU A 176 19.05 5.47 9.87
N TRP A 177 17.85 5.54 10.44
CA TRP A 177 17.21 6.80 10.82
C TRP A 177 18.07 7.65 11.75
N ASN A 178 18.62 7.03 12.80
CA ASN A 178 19.46 7.74 13.79
C ASN A 178 20.82 8.16 13.21
N GLN A 179 21.38 7.39 12.27
CA GLN A 179 22.63 7.75 11.59
C GLN A 179 22.47 8.99 10.71
N GLU A 180 21.33 9.15 10.05
CA GLU A 180 21.03 10.36 9.28
C GLU A 180 20.79 11.58 10.17
N GLU A 181 20.30 11.41 11.41
CA GLU A 181 20.12 12.52 12.36
C GLU A 181 21.43 12.99 12.99
N ASN A 182 22.41 12.10 13.13
CA ASN A 182 23.71 12.39 13.74
C ASN A 182 24.87 11.95 12.82
N PRO A 183 25.11 12.67 11.69
CA PRO A 183 26.18 12.28 10.75
C PRO A 183 27.61 12.50 11.29
N HIS A 184 27.75 13.03 12.52
CA HIS A 184 29.03 13.38 13.15
C HIS A 184 29.12 12.85 14.61
N GLY A 185 28.48 11.72 14.92
CA GLY A 185 28.61 11.05 16.21
C GLY A 185 29.78 10.11 16.27
#